data_b91d8e36103137fe02a219e1f7e9e785
#
_entry.id   b91d8e36103137fe02a219e1f7e9e785
#
_cell.length_a   1.000
_cell.length_b   1.000
_cell.length_c   1.000
_cell.angle_alpha   90.00
_cell.angle_beta   90.00
_cell.angle_gamma   90.00
#
_symmetry.space_group_name_H-M   'P 1'
#
loop_
_entity.id
_entity.type
_entity.pdbx_description
1 polymer ?
#
loop_
_entity_poly.entity_id
_entity_poly.type
_entity_poly.pdbx_seq_one_letter_code
_entity_poly.pdbx_strand_id
1 'polypeptide(L)'
;AVERQIRVKGPDAEKFTDYVITRDATKISPMRARYVILCNYKGGVLNDPILLRISEDEFWFSLSDSDIGLYLQGVNADKRFNVEIDEIDACPVQIQGPKSLALMKDLIGDHVDLDNMPFYGLAEATVGGRSCVISQSGFSGEAGYEIYLRDATKYADDMWNAVVEAGKKHSLMVIAPAHHRRIQAGI
;
A
#
# COMPACT_ATOMS: atom_id res chain seq x y z
N ALA A 1 10.82 7.89 -5.24
CA ALA A 1 9.72 6.96 -5.04
C ALA A 1 8.68 7.18 -6.13
N VAL A 2 8.12 6.11 -6.64
CA VAL A 2 7.06 6.18 -7.68
C VAL A 2 5.70 6.36 -7.02
N GLU A 3 5.54 5.87 -5.80
CA GLU A 3 4.29 5.93 -5.04
C GLU A 3 4.47 6.72 -3.75
N ARG A 4 3.45 7.50 -3.44
CA ARG A 4 3.38 8.34 -2.23
C ARG A 4 2.25 7.82 -1.35
N GLN A 5 2.48 7.80 -0.05
CA GLN A 5 1.51 7.33 0.92
C GLN A 5 0.91 8.53 1.64
N ILE A 6 -0.37 8.79 1.44
CA ILE A 6 -1.09 9.82 2.19
C ILE A 6 -1.83 9.15 3.34
N ARG A 7 -1.48 9.52 4.57
CA ARG A 7 -2.13 9.05 5.77
C ARG A 7 -3.30 9.95 6.14
N VAL A 8 -4.39 9.33 6.53
CA VAL A 8 -5.52 9.93 7.24
C VAL A 8 -5.62 9.24 8.59
N LYS A 9 -5.43 9.98 9.69
CA LYS A 9 -5.44 9.44 11.04
C LYS A 9 -6.22 10.33 12.00
N GLY A 10 -7.01 9.71 12.86
CA GLY A 10 -7.74 10.40 13.92
C GLY A 10 -9.13 9.82 14.17
N PRO A 11 -9.85 10.34 15.17
CA PRO A 11 -11.15 9.82 15.60
C PRO A 11 -12.22 9.77 14.50
N ASP A 12 -12.12 10.65 13.51
CA ASP A 12 -13.05 10.70 12.37
C ASP A 12 -12.46 10.12 11.07
N ALA A 13 -11.36 9.37 11.15
CA ALA A 13 -10.66 8.86 9.95
C ALA A 13 -11.56 7.98 9.07
N GLU A 14 -12.35 7.07 9.66
CA GLU A 14 -13.30 6.25 8.91
C GLU A 14 -14.36 7.11 8.23
N LYS A 15 -14.98 8.04 8.93
CA LYS A 15 -16.02 8.92 8.39
C LYS A 15 -15.47 9.82 7.26
N PHE A 16 -14.28 10.38 7.46
CA PHE A 16 -13.63 11.21 6.45
C PHE A 16 -13.27 10.38 5.22
N THR A 17 -12.70 9.20 5.42
CA THR A 17 -12.36 8.29 4.31
C THR A 17 -13.60 7.89 3.53
N ASP A 18 -14.70 7.50 4.22
CA ASP A 18 -15.98 7.17 3.59
C ASP A 18 -16.56 8.34 2.78
N TYR A 19 -16.35 9.57 3.27
CA TYR A 19 -16.81 10.79 2.58
C TYR A 19 -16.10 11.05 1.26
N VAL A 20 -14.80 10.69 1.13
CA VAL A 20 -13.98 11.07 -0.03
C VAL A 20 -13.82 9.96 -1.07
N ILE A 21 -14.15 8.71 -0.75
CA ILE A 21 -14.07 7.59 -1.70
C ILE A 21 -15.43 7.18 -2.22
N THR A 22 -15.46 6.43 -3.33
CA THR A 22 -16.69 5.91 -3.93
C THR A 22 -17.15 4.57 -3.36
N ARG A 23 -16.42 4.03 -2.40
CA ARG A 23 -16.68 2.74 -1.73
C ARG A 23 -17.05 2.99 -0.26
N ASP A 24 -17.87 2.12 0.31
CA ASP A 24 -18.21 2.14 1.73
C ASP A 24 -16.99 1.75 2.58
N ALA A 25 -16.37 2.73 3.23
CA ALA A 25 -15.17 2.54 4.05
C ALA A 25 -15.45 1.71 5.32
N THR A 26 -16.69 1.72 5.83
CA THR A 26 -17.09 0.96 7.04
C THR A 26 -17.02 -0.54 6.84
N LYS A 27 -17.05 -1.00 5.57
CA LYS A 27 -16.92 -2.42 5.19
C LYS A 27 -15.48 -2.89 4.98
N ILE A 28 -14.51 -2.02 5.20
CA ILE A 28 -13.09 -2.36 5.13
C ILE A 28 -12.61 -2.60 6.56
N SER A 29 -12.37 -3.85 6.93
CA SER A 29 -11.84 -4.18 8.26
C SER A 29 -10.39 -3.68 8.43
N PRO A 30 -9.92 -3.40 9.66
CA PRO A 30 -8.50 -3.19 9.92
C PRO A 30 -7.63 -4.32 9.36
N MET A 31 -6.42 -4.01 8.97
CA MET A 31 -5.46 -4.89 8.30
C MET A 31 -6.01 -5.47 6.98
N ARG A 32 -6.78 -4.65 6.25
CA ARG A 32 -7.25 -4.93 4.89
C ARG A 32 -7.01 -3.74 3.96
N ALA A 33 -6.70 -4.05 2.71
CA ALA A 33 -6.65 -3.05 1.66
C ALA A 33 -7.84 -3.18 0.70
N ARG A 34 -8.10 -2.14 -0.08
CA ARG A 34 -9.09 -2.12 -1.17
C ARG A 34 -8.67 -1.12 -2.24
N TYR A 35 -8.91 -1.47 -3.47
CA TYR A 35 -8.90 -0.51 -4.57
C TYR A 35 -10.11 0.41 -4.43
N VAL A 36 -9.87 1.71 -4.45
CA VAL A 36 -10.89 2.75 -4.30
C VAL A 36 -10.71 3.83 -5.35
N ILE A 37 -11.75 4.62 -5.58
CA ILE A 37 -11.73 5.73 -6.53
C ILE A 37 -12.15 7.00 -5.79
N LEU A 38 -11.44 8.09 -6.06
CA LEU A 38 -11.84 9.43 -5.67
C LEU A 38 -12.32 10.19 -6.92
N CYS A 39 -13.45 10.89 -6.78
CA CYS A 39 -14.05 11.62 -7.87
C CYS A 39 -14.20 13.11 -7.55
N ASN A 40 -14.16 13.93 -8.59
CA ASN A 40 -14.59 15.32 -8.50
C ASN A 40 -16.13 15.42 -8.51
N TYR A 41 -16.65 16.62 -8.30
CA TYR A 41 -18.09 16.88 -8.25
C TYR A 41 -18.87 16.59 -9.56
N LYS A 42 -18.16 16.38 -10.67
CA LYS A 42 -18.73 15.98 -11.98
C LYS A 42 -18.64 14.47 -12.21
N GLY A 43 -18.14 13.69 -11.24
CA GLY A 43 -17.94 12.26 -11.38
C GLY A 43 -16.67 11.87 -12.15
N GLY A 44 -15.82 12.84 -12.54
CA GLY A 44 -14.51 12.54 -13.12
C GLY A 44 -13.54 12.02 -12.08
N VAL A 45 -12.77 10.97 -12.44
CA VAL A 45 -11.78 10.36 -11.56
C VAL A 45 -10.64 11.35 -11.26
N LEU A 46 -10.37 11.56 -9.98
CA LEU A 46 -9.21 12.32 -9.50
C LEU A 46 -8.01 11.42 -9.29
N ASN A 47 -8.24 10.29 -8.64
CA ASN A 47 -7.23 9.25 -8.38
C ASN A 47 -7.91 7.91 -8.06
N ASP A 48 -7.16 6.83 -8.19
CA ASP A 48 -7.62 5.45 -8.01
C ASP A 48 -6.64 4.63 -7.13
N PRO A 49 -6.38 5.09 -5.89
CA PRO A 49 -5.38 4.46 -5.02
C PRO A 49 -5.80 3.09 -4.49
N ILE A 50 -4.81 2.36 -3.99
CA ILE A 50 -5.07 1.31 -3.01
C ILE A 50 -5.21 1.97 -1.64
N LEU A 51 -6.34 1.75 -0.98
CA LEU A 51 -6.58 2.18 0.39
C LEU A 51 -6.21 1.05 1.35
N LEU A 52 -5.26 1.31 2.25
CA LEU A 52 -4.88 0.40 3.31
C LEU A 52 -5.52 0.88 4.61
N ARG A 53 -6.36 0.07 5.25
CA ARG A 53 -6.84 0.34 6.61
C ARG A 53 -5.87 -0.30 7.61
N ILE A 54 -5.05 0.51 8.23
CA ILE A 54 -4.00 0.07 9.16
C ILE A 54 -4.58 -0.24 10.54
N SER A 55 -5.49 0.62 11.02
CA SER A 55 -6.18 0.46 12.30
C SER A 55 -7.62 0.96 12.21
N GLU A 56 -8.31 1.06 13.34
CA GLU A 56 -9.65 1.62 13.38
C GLU A 56 -9.66 3.11 13.00
N ASP A 57 -8.57 3.81 13.28
CA ASP A 57 -8.44 5.26 13.13
C ASP A 57 -7.32 5.70 12.18
N GLU A 58 -6.77 4.77 11.37
CA GLU A 58 -5.67 5.07 10.45
C GLU A 58 -5.84 4.39 9.09
N PHE A 59 -5.80 5.22 8.04
CA PHE A 59 -5.88 4.81 6.64
C PHE A 59 -4.72 5.40 5.84
N TRP A 60 -4.15 4.61 4.92
CA TRP A 60 -3.15 5.07 3.97
C TRP A 60 -3.71 4.97 2.55
N PHE A 61 -3.61 6.04 1.80
CA PHE A 61 -3.88 6.08 0.37
C PHE A 61 -2.55 5.90 -0.37
N SER A 62 -2.33 4.72 -0.96
CA SER A 62 -1.16 4.42 -1.78
C SER A 62 -1.42 4.81 -3.22
N LEU A 63 -0.70 5.79 -3.72
CA LEU A 63 -0.95 6.38 -5.04
C LEU A 63 0.34 6.67 -5.79
N SER A 64 0.28 6.57 -7.12
CA SER A 64 1.44 6.73 -7.99
C SER A 64 1.58 8.14 -8.57
N ASP A 65 0.49 8.87 -8.74
CA ASP A 65 0.46 10.17 -9.36
C ASP A 65 -0.59 11.09 -8.72
N SER A 66 -0.67 12.32 -9.15
CA SER A 66 -1.51 13.39 -8.64
C SER A 66 -1.29 13.77 -7.16
N ASP A 67 -1.66 14.98 -6.81
CA ASP A 67 -1.51 15.51 -5.45
C ASP A 67 -2.81 15.37 -4.65
N ILE A 68 -3.18 14.12 -4.35
CA ILE A 68 -4.41 13.84 -3.61
C ILE A 68 -4.34 14.34 -2.15
N GLY A 69 -3.14 14.46 -1.59
CA GLY A 69 -2.94 14.98 -0.24
C GLY A 69 -3.50 16.40 -0.09
N LEU A 70 -3.20 17.30 -1.02
CA LEU A 70 -3.75 18.66 -1.03
C LEU A 70 -5.27 18.67 -1.24
N TYR A 71 -5.79 17.77 -2.08
CA TYR A 71 -7.24 17.63 -2.26
C TYR A 71 -7.92 17.22 -0.95
N LEU A 72 -7.40 16.19 -0.27
CA LEU A 72 -7.96 15.72 1.01
C LEU A 72 -7.90 16.80 2.09
N GLN A 73 -6.77 17.52 2.20
CA GLN A 73 -6.63 18.65 3.12
C GLN A 73 -7.63 19.76 2.79
N GLY A 74 -7.82 20.10 1.50
CA GLY A 74 -8.79 21.08 1.04
C GLY A 74 -10.23 20.70 1.38
N VAL A 75 -10.60 19.43 1.18
CA VAL A 75 -11.92 18.91 1.56
C VAL A 75 -12.11 19.02 3.08
N ASN A 76 -11.09 18.65 3.87
CA ASN A 76 -11.19 18.70 5.33
C ASN A 76 -11.21 20.13 5.87
N ALA A 77 -10.61 21.09 5.22
CA ALA A 77 -10.67 22.49 5.59
C ALA A 77 -12.12 23.04 5.64
N ASP A 78 -12.99 22.53 4.76
CA ASP A 78 -14.44 22.86 4.77
C ASP A 78 -15.21 21.98 5.78
N LYS A 79 -15.00 20.67 5.75
CA LYS A 79 -15.80 19.69 6.51
C LYS A 79 -15.40 19.55 7.96
N ARG A 80 -14.13 19.83 8.31
CA ARG A 80 -13.61 19.88 9.67
C ARG A 80 -13.74 18.57 10.46
N PHE A 81 -13.52 17.44 9.81
CA PHE A 81 -13.35 16.17 10.53
C PHE A 81 -12.10 16.22 11.42
N ASN A 82 -12.17 15.57 12.55
CA ASN A 82 -11.03 15.47 13.47
C ASN A 82 -10.03 14.41 12.98
N VAL A 83 -9.24 14.79 11.98
CA VAL A 83 -8.20 13.95 11.36
C VAL A 83 -6.95 14.76 11.05
N GLU A 84 -5.81 14.09 11.12
CA GLU A 84 -4.54 14.50 10.53
C GLU A 84 -4.42 13.92 9.13
N ILE A 85 -3.95 14.74 8.17
CA ILE A 85 -3.74 14.33 6.78
C ILE A 85 -2.34 14.77 6.38
N ASP A 86 -1.46 13.79 6.17
CA ASP A 86 -0.05 14.02 5.86
C ASP A 86 0.51 12.97 4.90
N GLU A 87 1.58 13.33 4.21
CA GLU A 87 2.40 12.37 3.46
C GLU A 87 3.39 11.73 4.43
N ILE A 88 3.33 10.40 4.55
CA ILE A 88 4.20 9.66 5.45
C ILE A 88 5.43 9.13 4.72
N ASP A 89 6.54 8.98 5.44
CA ASP A 89 7.77 8.36 4.94
C ASP A 89 7.62 6.83 4.91
N ALA A 90 6.76 6.36 4.00
CA ALA A 90 6.59 4.95 3.69
C ALA A 90 6.74 4.73 2.19
N CYS A 91 7.56 3.77 1.80
CA CYS A 91 7.85 3.50 0.40
C CYS A 91 7.61 2.02 0.07
N PRO A 92 6.78 1.71 -0.94
CA PRO A 92 6.52 0.34 -1.32
C PRO A 92 7.59 -0.23 -2.24
N VAL A 93 7.90 -1.51 -2.04
CA VAL A 93 8.62 -2.35 -2.99
C VAL A 93 7.75 -3.55 -3.31
N GLN A 94 7.62 -3.86 -4.59
CA GLN A 94 6.81 -5.00 -5.06
C GLN A 94 7.69 -6.22 -5.30
N ILE A 95 7.27 -7.38 -4.78
CA ILE A 95 7.84 -8.70 -5.05
C ILE A 95 6.77 -9.52 -5.76
N GLN A 96 6.93 -9.75 -7.06
CA GLN A 96 5.90 -10.31 -7.92
C GLN A 96 6.38 -11.57 -8.64
N GLY A 97 5.47 -12.50 -8.91
CA GLY A 97 5.72 -13.72 -9.69
C GLY A 97 5.58 -15.00 -8.88
N PRO A 98 5.70 -16.16 -9.52
CA PRO A 98 5.35 -17.47 -8.94
C PRO A 98 6.21 -17.88 -7.75
N LYS A 99 7.38 -17.28 -7.56
CA LYS A 99 8.27 -17.53 -6.42
C LYS A 99 8.14 -16.49 -5.30
N SER A 100 7.24 -15.51 -5.43
CA SER A 100 7.10 -14.42 -4.45
C SER A 100 6.78 -14.92 -3.04
N LEU A 101 5.88 -15.90 -2.92
CA LEU A 101 5.55 -16.50 -1.61
C LEU A 101 6.77 -17.14 -0.93
N ALA A 102 7.54 -17.93 -1.69
CA ALA A 102 8.73 -18.59 -1.14
C ALA A 102 9.79 -17.57 -0.71
N LEU A 103 10.01 -16.53 -1.52
CA LEU A 103 10.92 -15.44 -1.19
C LEU A 103 10.46 -14.68 0.06
N MET A 104 9.17 -14.35 0.15
CA MET A 104 8.61 -13.66 1.32
C MET A 104 8.76 -14.49 2.60
N LYS A 105 8.52 -15.80 2.56
CA LYS A 105 8.76 -16.69 3.72
C LYS A 105 10.22 -16.66 4.18
N ASP A 106 11.16 -16.69 3.25
CA ASP A 106 12.58 -16.57 3.58
C ASP A 106 12.96 -15.21 4.17
N LEU A 107 12.25 -14.15 3.74
CA LEU A 107 12.56 -12.78 4.10
C LEU A 107 12.02 -12.42 5.49
N ILE A 108 10.81 -12.89 5.83
CA ILE A 108 10.12 -12.51 7.08
C ILE A 108 9.93 -13.66 8.07
N GLY A 109 10.25 -14.93 7.66
CA GLY A 109 10.03 -16.11 8.50
C GLY A 109 8.55 -16.42 8.74
N ASP A 110 8.28 -17.17 9.82
CA ASP A 110 6.95 -17.68 10.16
C ASP A 110 6.11 -16.70 11.01
N HIS A 111 6.52 -15.44 11.10
CA HIS A 111 5.82 -14.44 11.92
C HIS A 111 4.47 -14.00 11.34
N VAL A 112 4.26 -14.22 10.04
CA VAL A 112 3.03 -13.92 9.32
C VAL A 112 2.58 -15.17 8.57
N ASP A 113 1.32 -15.53 8.70
CA ASP A 113 0.71 -16.62 7.94
C ASP A 113 0.46 -16.18 6.48
N LEU A 114 1.51 -16.26 5.68
CA LEU A 114 1.45 -15.88 4.25
C LEU A 114 0.64 -16.87 3.41
N ASP A 115 0.54 -18.14 3.82
CA ASP A 115 -0.20 -19.17 3.08
C ASP A 115 -1.71 -18.89 3.07
N ASN A 116 -2.22 -18.34 4.17
CA ASN A 116 -3.63 -18.01 4.33
C ASN A 116 -3.92 -16.51 4.22
N MET A 117 -2.92 -15.69 3.88
CA MET A 117 -3.15 -14.26 3.67
C MET A 117 -4.04 -14.06 2.44
N PRO A 118 -5.22 -13.44 2.58
CA PRO A 118 -6.10 -13.22 1.44
C PRO A 118 -5.60 -12.06 0.58
N PHE A 119 -5.97 -12.03 -0.69
CA PHE A 119 -5.72 -10.87 -1.56
C PHE A 119 -6.21 -9.58 -0.90
N TYR A 120 -5.38 -8.54 -0.90
CA TYR A 120 -5.54 -7.32 -0.10
C TYR A 120 -5.55 -7.53 1.43
N GLY A 121 -5.02 -8.66 1.92
CA GLY A 121 -4.65 -8.81 3.33
C GLY A 121 -3.43 -7.97 3.66
N LEU A 122 -3.40 -7.41 4.86
CA LEU A 122 -2.27 -6.67 5.39
C LEU A 122 -1.69 -7.40 6.61
N ALA A 123 -0.39 -7.24 6.84
CA ALA A 123 0.25 -7.67 8.09
C ALA A 123 1.41 -6.74 8.45
N GLU A 124 1.65 -6.57 9.74
CA GLU A 124 2.88 -5.97 10.22
C GLU A 124 4.02 -6.99 10.10
N ALA A 125 5.17 -6.55 9.62
CA ALA A 125 6.33 -7.39 9.43
C ALA A 125 7.63 -6.65 9.69
N THR A 126 8.73 -7.40 9.72
CA THR A 126 10.09 -6.86 9.79
C THR A 126 10.89 -7.38 8.61
N VAL A 127 11.47 -6.48 7.83
CA VAL A 127 12.34 -6.81 6.69
C VAL A 127 13.67 -6.09 6.86
N GLY A 128 14.78 -6.83 6.82
CA GLY A 128 16.11 -6.24 7.08
C GLY A 128 16.23 -5.58 8.46
N GLY A 129 15.49 -6.07 9.46
CA GLY A 129 15.44 -5.48 10.80
C GLY A 129 14.59 -4.20 10.90
N ARG A 130 13.80 -3.86 9.87
CA ARG A 130 13.01 -2.62 9.79
C ARG A 130 11.52 -2.91 9.72
N SER A 131 10.73 -2.07 10.39
CA SER A 131 9.26 -2.19 10.44
C SER A 131 8.62 -1.91 9.09
N CYS A 132 7.75 -2.81 8.65
CA CYS A 132 7.03 -2.71 7.40
C CYS A 132 5.57 -3.11 7.59
N VAL A 133 4.71 -2.60 6.71
CA VAL A 133 3.42 -3.22 6.42
C VAL A 133 3.57 -4.01 5.13
N ILE A 134 3.14 -5.26 5.12
CA ILE A 134 3.07 -6.05 3.88
C ILE A 134 1.62 -6.18 3.43
N SER A 135 1.42 -6.23 2.12
CA SER A 135 0.13 -6.48 1.48
C SER A 135 0.26 -7.60 0.47
N GLN A 136 -0.69 -8.53 0.44
CA GLN A 136 -0.79 -9.46 -0.68
C GLN A 136 -1.50 -8.74 -1.83
N SER A 137 -0.74 -8.04 -2.61
CA SER A 137 -1.18 -7.21 -3.73
C SER A 137 -0.07 -7.01 -4.75
N GLY A 138 -0.38 -6.32 -5.84
CA GLY A 138 0.58 -5.97 -6.87
C GLY A 138 -0.09 -5.48 -8.15
N PHE A 139 0.74 -4.98 -9.05
CA PHE A 139 0.32 -4.36 -10.31
C PHE A 139 0.90 -5.11 -11.53
N SER A 140 1.00 -6.44 -11.43
CA SER A 140 1.65 -7.27 -12.46
C SER A 140 0.74 -8.33 -13.07
N GLY A 141 -0.42 -8.61 -12.47
CA GLY A 141 -1.27 -9.76 -12.78
C GLY A 141 -0.73 -11.09 -12.28
N GLU A 142 0.42 -11.09 -11.60
CA GLU A 142 1.04 -12.25 -10.97
C GLU A 142 0.72 -12.29 -9.47
N ALA A 143 0.88 -13.45 -8.85
CA ALA A 143 0.90 -13.54 -7.41
C ALA A 143 2.06 -12.71 -6.84
N GLY A 144 1.80 -11.98 -5.76
CA GLY A 144 2.84 -11.13 -5.20
C GLY A 144 2.46 -10.37 -3.95
N TYR A 145 3.43 -9.61 -3.50
CA TYR A 145 3.36 -8.81 -2.29
C TYR A 145 3.93 -7.43 -2.51
N GLU A 146 3.43 -6.48 -1.75
CA GLU A 146 3.97 -5.12 -1.61
C GLU A 146 4.45 -4.93 -0.18
N ILE A 147 5.66 -4.42 -0.02
CA ILE A 147 6.30 -4.16 1.27
C ILE A 147 6.39 -2.65 1.43
N TYR A 148 5.61 -2.08 2.34
CA TYR A 148 5.61 -0.67 2.68
C TYR A 148 6.57 -0.42 3.84
N LEU A 149 7.79 -0.01 3.52
CA LEU A 149 8.82 0.27 4.52
C LEU A 149 8.51 1.60 5.24
N ARG A 150 8.44 1.57 6.57
CA ARG A 150 8.38 2.78 7.40
C ARG A 150 9.75 3.41 7.54
N ASP A 151 9.80 4.74 7.68
CA ASP A 151 11.04 5.53 7.71
C ASP A 151 11.95 5.21 6.51
N ALA A 152 11.34 5.14 5.32
CA ALA A 152 11.96 4.66 4.11
C ALA A 152 13.17 5.52 3.70
N THR A 153 13.12 6.83 3.91
CA THR A 153 14.25 7.74 3.65
C THR A 153 15.52 7.31 4.40
N LYS A 154 15.35 6.71 5.58
CA LYS A 154 16.47 6.29 6.42
C LYS A 154 16.92 4.85 6.16
N TYR A 155 15.97 3.97 5.85
CA TYR A 155 16.19 2.51 5.91
C TYR A 155 16.01 1.78 4.58
N ALA A 156 15.84 2.50 3.46
CA ALA A 156 15.63 1.89 2.15
C ALA A 156 16.73 0.90 1.77
N ASP A 157 18.00 1.24 2.02
CA ASP A 157 19.13 0.36 1.69
C ASP A 157 19.12 -0.94 2.51
N ASP A 158 18.75 -0.89 3.79
CA ASP A 158 18.68 -2.08 4.65
C ASP A 158 17.64 -3.06 4.10
N MET A 159 16.44 -2.57 3.80
CA MET A 159 15.37 -3.39 3.23
C MET A 159 15.75 -3.91 1.84
N TRP A 160 16.27 -3.04 0.96
CA TRP A 160 16.66 -3.40 -0.39
C TRP A 160 17.69 -4.53 -0.41
N ASN A 161 18.76 -4.38 0.40
CA ASN A 161 19.81 -5.38 0.50
C ASN A 161 19.27 -6.73 1.03
N ALA A 162 18.36 -6.70 2.03
CA ALA A 162 17.72 -7.90 2.54
C ALA A 162 16.89 -8.61 1.45
N VAL A 163 16.10 -7.87 0.67
CA VAL A 163 15.28 -8.42 -0.43
C VAL A 163 16.16 -9.01 -1.52
N VAL A 164 17.19 -8.29 -1.95
CA VAL A 164 18.11 -8.76 -3.00
C VAL A 164 18.86 -10.02 -2.55
N GLU A 165 19.35 -10.04 -1.32
CA GLU A 165 20.09 -11.20 -0.78
C GLU A 165 19.20 -12.44 -0.70
N ALA A 166 18.00 -12.30 -0.09
CA ALA A 166 17.02 -13.39 -0.04
C ALA A 166 16.58 -13.85 -1.44
N GLY A 167 16.52 -12.91 -2.38
CA GLY A 167 16.10 -13.16 -3.76
C GLY A 167 17.05 -14.00 -4.60
N LYS A 168 18.35 -14.06 -4.25
CA LYS A 168 19.37 -14.78 -5.05
C LYS A 168 18.98 -16.25 -5.30
N LYS A 169 18.55 -16.96 -4.25
CA LYS A 169 18.14 -18.37 -4.37
C LYS A 169 16.83 -18.59 -5.12
N HIS A 170 16.02 -17.52 -5.27
CA HIS A 170 14.75 -17.56 -6.00
C HIS A 170 14.87 -17.06 -7.44
N SER A 171 16.07 -16.71 -7.88
CA SER A 171 16.33 -16.12 -9.22
C SER A 171 15.60 -14.78 -9.38
N LEU A 172 15.58 -13.96 -8.31
CA LEU A 172 14.99 -12.63 -8.33
C LEU A 172 15.67 -11.78 -9.42
N MET A 173 14.86 -11.09 -10.19
CA MET A 173 15.33 -10.07 -11.15
C MET A 173 14.76 -8.72 -10.74
N VAL A 174 15.63 -7.71 -10.67
CA VAL A 174 15.21 -6.33 -10.45
C VAL A 174 14.67 -5.77 -11.76
N ILE A 175 13.45 -5.28 -11.74
CA ILE A 175 12.79 -4.65 -12.89
C ILE A 175 12.17 -3.32 -12.48
N ALA A 176 11.96 -2.45 -13.46
CA ALA A 176 11.12 -1.27 -13.28
C ALA A 176 9.64 -1.61 -13.50
N PRO A 177 8.69 -0.74 -13.09
CA PRO A 177 7.28 -0.92 -13.40
C PRO A 177 7.07 -1.17 -14.90
N ALA A 178 6.42 -2.28 -15.22
CA ALA A 178 6.27 -2.75 -16.60
C ALA A 178 4.80 -2.66 -17.04
N HIS A 179 4.40 -1.53 -17.59
CA HIS A 179 3.03 -1.28 -18.04
C HIS A 179 2.49 -2.35 -19.01
N HIS A 180 3.33 -2.96 -19.84
CA HIS A 180 2.92 -4.04 -20.74
C HIS A 180 2.39 -5.27 -19.97
N ARG A 181 2.92 -5.58 -18.78
CA ARG A 181 2.44 -6.71 -17.97
C ARG A 181 1.03 -6.49 -17.45
N ARG A 182 0.74 -5.30 -16.91
CA ARG A 182 -0.61 -5.00 -16.44
C ARG A 182 -1.63 -5.01 -17.60
N ILE A 183 -1.26 -4.45 -18.75
CA ILE A 183 -2.11 -4.46 -19.95
C ILE A 183 -2.38 -5.90 -20.41
N GLN A 184 -1.35 -6.76 -20.41
CA GLN A 184 -1.48 -8.17 -20.74
C GLN A 184 -2.39 -8.92 -19.75
N ALA A 185 -2.35 -8.55 -18.48
CA ALA A 185 -3.20 -9.12 -17.44
C ALA A 185 -4.64 -8.51 -17.39
N GLY A 186 -4.88 -7.44 -18.13
CA GLY A 186 -6.18 -6.76 -18.17
C GLY A 186 -6.44 -5.82 -16.99
N ILE A 187 -5.39 -5.30 -16.37
CA ILE A 187 -5.42 -4.33 -15.25
C ILE A 187 -4.83 -2.98 -15.64
#